data_0d64e45a1e19979532656e42e2bd68b9
#
_entry.id   0d64e45a1e19979532656e42e2bd68b9
#
_cell.length_a   1.000
_cell.length_b   1.000
_cell.length_c   1.000
_cell.angle_alpha   90.00
_cell.angle_beta   90.00
_cell.angle_gamma   90.00
#
_symmetry.space_group_name_H-M   'P 1'
#
loop_
_entity.id
_entity.type
_entity.pdbx_description
1 polymer ?
#
loop_
_entity_poly.entity_id
_entity_poly.type
_entity_poly.pdbx_seq_one_letter_code
_entity_poly.pdbx_strand_id
1 'polypeptide(L)'
;MKEITLGKTGIKTPQNAFGALPIQRVTMDEAVKILQRAYEGGMTFFDTARAYSDSEEKLGQAFEGMRDKIFIASKTMAKTPDEFWKQLDTSLTNLKTDYLDIYQLHCVPQCYKPDDGTGMYECMLKAKEQGIIKHIGITAHNIETAFQCVQSGLYETMQFPFSYLCSEREIELVNLCKEKNVGFIAMKGLAGGLIHNSKAAMAYISKYDNVLPIWGIQKMSELEEWLKFMDEKPVLNDEISEYIEKERKELVGDFCRGCGYCMPCPKGIKINNCERMSLMLRRAPSKAWLTEDMQKEMMKIEDCINCGQCKSKCPYKLDTPALLRKNLEDYKKVLAGEVKVQ
;
A
#
# COMPACT_ATOMS: atom_id res chain seq x y z
N MET A 1 -2.05 13.64 -18.19
CA MET A 1 -2.57 12.26 -17.91
C MET A 1 -4.08 12.25 -17.95
N LYS A 2 -4.71 11.10 -18.30
CA LYS A 2 -6.18 10.95 -18.28
C LYS A 2 -6.69 10.95 -16.84
N GLU A 3 -7.74 11.68 -16.56
CA GLU A 3 -8.47 11.59 -15.30
C GLU A 3 -9.31 10.31 -15.24
N ILE A 4 -9.45 9.77 -14.04
CA ILE A 4 -10.39 8.70 -13.73
C ILE A 4 -11.41 9.19 -12.70
N THR A 5 -12.57 8.56 -12.69
CA THR A 5 -13.57 8.75 -11.63
C THR A 5 -13.47 7.59 -10.65
N LEU A 6 -13.30 7.88 -9.37
CA LEU A 6 -13.12 6.87 -8.32
C LEU A 6 -14.49 6.30 -7.87
N GLY A 7 -15.06 5.45 -8.71
CA GLY A 7 -16.35 4.81 -8.48
C GLY A 7 -17.48 5.81 -8.18
N LYS A 8 -18.40 5.41 -7.29
CA LYS A 8 -19.56 6.23 -6.87
C LYS A 8 -19.20 7.44 -6.00
N THR A 9 -17.92 7.64 -5.64
CA THR A 9 -17.51 8.85 -4.90
C THR A 9 -17.62 10.12 -5.75
N GLY A 10 -17.55 9.99 -7.07
CA GLY A 10 -17.51 11.14 -7.98
C GLY A 10 -16.17 11.89 -7.97
N ILE A 11 -15.20 11.48 -7.17
CA ILE A 11 -13.85 12.07 -7.14
C ILE A 11 -13.18 11.85 -8.50
N LYS A 12 -12.80 12.94 -9.15
CA LYS A 12 -12.04 12.93 -10.40
C LYS A 12 -10.61 13.34 -10.11
N THR A 13 -9.66 12.51 -10.53
CA THR A 13 -8.23 12.73 -10.29
C THR A 13 -7.41 12.10 -11.42
N PRO A 14 -6.23 12.64 -11.74
CA PRO A 14 -5.29 11.94 -12.61
C PRO A 14 -5.01 10.52 -12.10
N GLN A 15 -4.85 9.57 -13.00
CA GLN A 15 -4.55 8.16 -12.67
C GLN A 15 -3.09 8.00 -12.17
N ASN A 16 -2.67 8.87 -11.27
CA ASN A 16 -1.33 8.94 -10.71
C ASN A 16 -1.40 9.67 -9.36
N ALA A 17 -1.44 8.93 -8.26
CA ALA A 17 -1.68 9.47 -6.94
C ALA A 17 -0.53 9.17 -5.96
N PHE A 18 -0.46 9.95 -4.89
CA PHE A 18 0.62 9.92 -3.91
C PHE A 18 0.28 9.00 -2.73
N GLY A 19 1.12 7.99 -2.48
CA GLY A 19 1.07 7.13 -1.29
C GLY A 19 2.04 7.62 -0.22
N ALA A 20 1.54 8.21 0.86
CA ALA A 20 2.32 8.92 1.85
C ALA A 20 2.91 8.02 2.97
N LEU A 21 2.85 6.70 2.87
CA LEU A 21 3.51 5.82 3.84
C LEU A 21 5.03 6.07 3.93
N PRO A 22 5.80 6.21 2.83
CA PRO A 22 7.25 6.36 2.94
C PRO A 22 7.71 7.71 3.46
N ILE A 23 6.94 8.78 3.33
CA ILE A 23 7.38 10.12 3.80
C ILE A 23 7.59 10.21 5.32
N GLN A 24 7.07 9.25 6.11
CA GLN A 24 7.40 9.15 7.53
C GLN A 24 8.90 8.96 7.81
N ARG A 25 9.70 8.60 6.78
CA ARG A 25 11.13 8.32 6.89
C ARG A 25 12.02 9.52 6.57
N VAL A 26 11.45 10.61 6.12
CA VAL A 26 12.18 11.84 5.78
C VAL A 26 11.84 12.95 6.76
N THR A 27 12.63 14.00 6.78
CA THR A 27 12.36 15.16 7.64
C THR A 27 11.06 15.88 7.24
N MET A 28 10.52 16.72 8.12
CA MET A 28 9.34 17.53 7.84
C MET A 28 9.56 18.41 6.60
N ASP A 29 10.68 19.12 6.54
CA ASP A 29 10.99 20.05 5.44
C ASP A 29 11.12 19.33 4.08
N GLU A 30 11.74 18.14 4.07
CA GLU A 30 11.84 17.32 2.86
C GLU A 30 10.46 16.80 2.42
N ALA A 31 9.64 16.34 3.37
CA ALA A 31 8.30 15.86 3.08
C ALA A 31 7.42 16.97 2.49
N VAL A 32 7.44 18.16 3.08
CA VAL A 32 6.69 19.33 2.58
C VAL A 32 7.10 19.67 1.14
N LYS A 33 8.41 19.72 0.85
CA LYS A 33 8.90 19.99 -0.51
C LYS A 33 8.44 18.92 -1.51
N ILE A 34 8.52 17.65 -1.14
CA ILE A 34 8.08 16.53 -2.00
C ILE A 34 6.57 16.60 -2.26
N LEU A 35 5.76 16.86 -1.22
CA LEU A 35 4.30 16.91 -1.33
C LEU A 35 3.83 18.11 -2.16
N GLN A 36 4.41 19.30 -1.93
CA GLN A 36 4.10 20.49 -2.72
C GLN A 36 4.50 20.32 -4.18
N ARG A 37 5.69 19.76 -4.44
CA ARG A 37 6.14 19.44 -5.80
C ARG A 37 5.24 18.41 -6.50
N ALA A 38 4.72 17.42 -5.76
CA ALA A 38 3.75 16.46 -6.29
C ALA A 38 2.47 17.15 -6.75
N TYR A 39 1.93 18.07 -5.94
CA TYR A 39 0.77 18.88 -6.29
C TYR A 39 1.03 19.77 -7.51
N GLU A 40 2.13 20.50 -7.53
CA GLU A 40 2.55 21.34 -8.66
C GLU A 40 2.69 20.53 -9.97
N GLY A 41 3.11 19.26 -9.85
CA GLY A 41 3.20 18.31 -10.95
C GLY A 41 1.87 17.66 -11.34
N GLY A 42 0.76 18.07 -10.70
CA GLY A 42 -0.60 17.65 -11.05
C GLY A 42 -1.16 16.47 -10.26
N MET A 43 -0.44 15.93 -9.25
CA MET A 43 -1.02 14.95 -8.35
C MET A 43 -1.97 15.65 -7.37
N THR A 44 -3.25 15.26 -7.38
CA THR A 44 -4.27 15.88 -6.53
C THR A 44 -4.82 14.93 -5.47
N PHE A 45 -4.47 13.65 -5.50
CA PHE A 45 -4.94 12.66 -4.53
C PHE A 45 -3.77 12.14 -3.67
N PHE A 46 -3.93 12.22 -2.34
CA PHE A 46 -2.94 11.85 -1.33
C PHE A 46 -3.52 10.84 -0.35
N ASP A 47 -2.87 9.67 -0.27
CA ASP A 47 -3.28 8.59 0.64
C ASP A 47 -2.34 8.50 1.84
N THR A 48 -2.87 8.62 3.03
CA THR A 48 -2.16 8.49 4.31
C THR A 48 -2.89 7.55 5.27
N ALA A 49 -2.50 7.48 6.53
CA ALA A 49 -3.19 6.76 7.59
C ALA A 49 -2.75 7.21 8.97
N ARG A 50 -3.64 7.11 9.98
CA ARG A 50 -3.31 7.36 11.38
C ARG A 50 -2.10 6.53 11.85
N ALA A 51 -1.94 5.32 11.31
CA ALA A 51 -0.85 4.40 11.65
C ALA A 51 0.52 4.76 11.03
N TYR A 52 0.60 5.79 10.17
CA TYR A 52 1.84 6.19 9.48
C TYR A 52 2.60 7.29 10.23
N SER A 53 2.87 7.06 11.52
CA SER A 53 3.59 7.98 12.41
C SER A 53 3.19 9.46 12.23
N ASP A 54 4.05 10.29 11.64
CA ASP A 54 3.91 11.73 11.40
C ASP A 54 3.47 12.09 9.95
N SER A 55 3.06 11.10 9.17
CA SER A 55 2.68 11.33 7.76
C SER A 55 1.48 12.29 7.62
N GLU A 56 0.48 12.19 8.52
CA GLU A 56 -0.67 13.11 8.52
C GLU A 56 -0.24 14.56 8.85
N GLU A 57 0.67 14.75 9.80
CA GLU A 57 1.20 16.06 10.17
C GLU A 57 1.96 16.69 9.00
N LYS A 58 2.75 15.91 8.28
CA LYS A 58 3.49 16.36 7.08
C LYS A 58 2.56 16.81 5.96
N LEU A 59 1.48 16.06 5.72
CA LEU A 59 0.45 16.45 4.77
C LEU A 59 -0.27 17.75 5.24
N GLY A 60 -0.64 17.81 6.52
CA GLY A 60 -1.30 18.99 7.09
C GLY A 60 -0.45 20.24 6.96
N GLN A 61 0.88 20.15 7.15
CA GLN A 61 1.79 21.26 6.96
C GLN A 61 1.99 21.62 5.48
N ALA A 62 2.13 20.62 4.61
CA ALA A 62 2.35 20.85 3.19
C ALA A 62 1.17 21.56 2.50
N PHE A 63 -0.05 21.29 2.94
CA PHE A 63 -1.29 21.72 2.28
C PHE A 63 -2.13 22.69 3.14
N GLU A 64 -1.53 23.31 4.15
CA GLU A 64 -2.19 24.37 4.93
C GLU A 64 -2.67 25.51 4.03
N GLY A 65 -3.98 25.82 4.10
CA GLY A 65 -4.61 26.82 3.22
C GLY A 65 -4.91 26.35 1.79
N MET A 66 -4.70 25.06 1.48
CA MET A 66 -4.93 24.48 0.15
C MET A 66 -5.84 23.25 0.18
N ARG A 67 -6.55 23.01 1.28
CA ARG A 67 -7.32 21.77 1.53
C ARG A 67 -8.36 21.48 0.46
N ASP A 68 -8.99 22.50 -0.07
CA ASP A 68 -10.01 22.45 -1.13
C ASP A 68 -9.47 22.08 -2.51
N LYS A 69 -8.16 22.11 -2.69
CA LYS A 69 -7.49 21.82 -3.97
C LYS A 69 -7.02 20.37 -4.12
N ILE A 70 -7.14 19.58 -3.05
CA ILE A 70 -6.64 18.22 -3.00
C ILE A 70 -7.68 17.27 -2.40
N PHE A 71 -7.53 15.99 -2.71
CA PHE A 71 -8.26 14.89 -2.08
C PHE A 71 -7.35 14.16 -1.10
N ILE A 72 -7.82 13.96 0.12
CA ILE A 72 -7.10 13.22 1.17
C ILE A 72 -7.89 11.99 1.55
N ALA A 73 -7.24 10.82 1.42
CA ALA A 73 -7.70 9.58 2.01
C ALA A 73 -6.85 9.27 3.25
N SER A 74 -7.50 9.10 4.41
CA SER A 74 -6.83 8.58 5.62
C SER A 74 -7.53 7.32 6.14
N LYS A 75 -6.97 6.70 7.19
CA LYS A 75 -7.40 5.38 7.65
C LYS A 75 -7.31 5.26 9.16
N THR A 76 -8.23 4.49 9.74
CA THR A 76 -8.21 4.14 11.17
C THR A 76 -8.01 2.65 11.40
N MET A 77 -7.23 2.29 12.41
CA MET A 77 -7.10 0.92 12.93
C MET A 77 -7.96 0.69 14.18
N ALA A 78 -8.86 1.59 14.50
CA ALA A 78 -9.77 1.47 15.63
C ALA A 78 -10.56 0.17 15.57
N LYS A 79 -10.84 -0.39 16.75
CA LYS A 79 -11.62 -1.62 16.94
C LYS A 79 -12.88 -1.38 17.75
N THR A 80 -13.01 -0.19 18.32
CA THR A 80 -14.16 0.26 19.11
C THR A 80 -14.61 1.65 18.66
N PRO A 81 -15.89 2.02 18.88
CA PRO A 81 -16.40 3.36 18.58
C PRO A 81 -15.60 4.49 19.23
N ASP A 82 -15.18 4.34 20.49
CA ASP A 82 -14.40 5.37 21.21
C ASP A 82 -13.03 5.57 20.56
N GLU A 83 -12.34 4.49 20.20
CA GLU A 83 -11.07 4.57 19.46
C GLU A 83 -11.27 5.21 18.08
N PHE A 84 -12.38 4.90 17.40
CA PHE A 84 -12.68 5.48 16.10
C PHE A 84 -12.76 7.00 16.16
N TRP A 85 -13.57 7.54 17.04
CA TRP A 85 -13.74 8.99 17.18
C TRP A 85 -12.45 9.68 17.60
N LYS A 86 -11.71 9.08 18.55
CA LYS A 86 -10.40 9.60 18.97
C LYS A 86 -9.40 9.62 17.83
N GLN A 87 -9.31 8.56 17.02
CA GLN A 87 -8.39 8.50 15.88
C GLN A 87 -8.80 9.46 14.76
N LEU A 88 -10.09 9.61 14.49
CA LEU A 88 -10.60 10.56 13.51
C LEU A 88 -10.27 12.00 13.91
N ASP A 89 -10.54 12.39 15.16
CA ASP A 89 -10.20 13.71 15.69
C ASP A 89 -8.70 14.00 15.60
N THR A 90 -7.88 13.02 15.97
CA THR A 90 -6.41 13.13 15.83
C THR A 90 -6.00 13.32 14.36
N SER A 91 -6.60 12.56 13.42
CA SER A 91 -6.31 12.69 11.99
C SER A 91 -6.68 14.07 11.45
N LEU A 92 -7.83 14.62 11.84
CA LEU A 92 -8.27 15.96 11.44
C LEU A 92 -7.32 17.03 11.98
N THR A 93 -6.91 16.92 13.25
CA THR A 93 -5.95 17.82 13.89
C THR A 93 -4.61 17.80 13.15
N ASN A 94 -4.05 16.63 12.90
CA ASN A 94 -2.76 16.48 12.23
C ASN A 94 -2.79 16.98 10.79
N LEU A 95 -3.86 16.71 10.08
CA LEU A 95 -4.07 17.15 8.70
C LEU A 95 -4.51 18.61 8.58
N LYS A 96 -4.74 19.31 9.73
CA LYS A 96 -5.20 20.71 9.79
C LYS A 96 -6.46 20.95 8.94
N THR A 97 -7.46 20.10 9.09
CA THR A 97 -8.69 20.12 8.30
C THR A 97 -9.88 19.72 9.15
N ASP A 98 -11.07 20.12 8.75
CA ASP A 98 -12.35 19.74 9.36
C ASP A 98 -13.06 18.59 8.65
N TYR A 99 -12.51 18.11 7.52
CA TYR A 99 -13.07 16.98 6.80
C TYR A 99 -12.01 16.13 6.07
N LEU A 100 -12.37 14.87 5.78
CA LEU A 100 -11.63 13.96 4.92
C LEU A 100 -12.47 13.61 3.69
N ASP A 101 -11.84 13.50 2.52
CA ASP A 101 -12.55 13.07 1.32
C ASP A 101 -12.91 11.58 1.42
N ILE A 102 -11.96 10.75 1.85
CA ILE A 102 -12.20 9.33 2.11
C ILE A 102 -11.63 8.97 3.48
N TYR A 103 -12.45 8.32 4.31
CA TYR A 103 -11.96 7.68 5.53
C TYR A 103 -12.16 6.17 5.45
N GLN A 104 -11.11 5.41 5.77
CA GLN A 104 -11.07 3.98 5.51
C GLN A 104 -10.88 3.18 6.80
N LEU A 105 -11.61 2.09 6.96
CA LEU A 105 -11.27 1.07 7.94
C LEU A 105 -10.01 0.32 7.46
N HIS A 106 -8.94 0.38 8.24
CA HIS A 106 -7.60 0.00 7.83
C HIS A 106 -7.30 -1.49 8.05
N CYS A 107 -7.00 -2.21 6.98
CA CYS A 107 -6.49 -3.58 7.07
C CYS A 107 -7.46 -4.53 7.78
N VAL A 108 -8.71 -4.47 7.41
CA VAL A 108 -9.77 -5.18 8.11
C VAL A 108 -9.65 -6.71 7.97
N PRO A 109 -9.91 -7.45 9.05
CA PRO A 109 -9.95 -8.90 9.05
C PRO A 109 -11.30 -9.43 8.53
N GLN A 110 -12.34 -8.61 8.55
CA GLN A 110 -13.72 -8.93 8.18
C GLN A 110 -14.43 -7.72 7.55
N CYS A 111 -15.52 -7.96 6.88
CA CYS A 111 -16.40 -6.89 6.39
C CYS A 111 -17.30 -6.40 7.54
N TYR A 112 -17.06 -5.20 8.05
CA TYR A 112 -17.92 -4.56 9.03
C TYR A 112 -19.24 -4.13 8.38
N LYS A 113 -20.36 -4.39 9.07
CA LYS A 113 -21.71 -4.18 8.57
C LYS A 113 -22.57 -3.51 9.64
N PRO A 114 -23.72 -2.94 9.27
CA PRO A 114 -24.71 -2.50 10.25
C PRO A 114 -25.11 -3.65 11.19
N ASP A 115 -25.27 -3.34 12.46
CA ASP A 115 -25.73 -4.27 13.49
C ASP A 115 -24.83 -5.53 13.68
N ASP A 116 -23.56 -5.46 13.30
CA ASP A 116 -22.59 -6.57 13.50
C ASP A 116 -22.05 -6.67 14.93
N GLY A 117 -22.52 -5.81 15.82
CA GLY A 117 -22.13 -5.75 17.23
C GLY A 117 -20.82 -4.99 17.48
N THR A 118 -20.14 -4.52 16.44
CA THR A 118 -18.89 -3.75 16.60
C THR A 118 -19.11 -2.25 16.66
N GLY A 119 -20.17 -1.74 16.05
CA GLY A 119 -20.49 -0.32 15.93
C GLY A 119 -19.55 0.46 15.00
N MET A 120 -18.63 -0.24 14.30
CA MET A 120 -17.62 0.43 13.47
C MET A 120 -18.22 1.03 12.20
N TYR A 121 -19.14 0.32 11.56
CA TYR A 121 -19.81 0.83 10.36
C TYR A 121 -20.74 1.99 10.69
N GLU A 122 -21.44 1.93 11.83
CA GLU A 122 -22.29 3.00 12.36
C GLU A 122 -21.48 4.29 12.63
N CYS A 123 -20.26 4.15 13.15
CA CYS A 123 -19.35 5.30 13.31
C CYS A 123 -19.01 5.95 11.96
N MET A 124 -18.75 5.15 10.92
CA MET A 124 -18.51 5.67 9.57
C MET A 124 -19.73 6.41 9.01
N LEU A 125 -20.94 5.84 9.16
CA LEU A 125 -22.19 6.49 8.74
C LEU A 125 -22.37 7.82 9.45
N LYS A 126 -22.23 7.84 10.77
CA LYS A 126 -22.40 9.06 11.57
C LYS A 126 -21.39 10.14 11.20
N ALA A 127 -20.12 9.77 10.99
CA ALA A 127 -19.09 10.71 10.56
C ALA A 127 -19.40 11.29 9.16
N LYS A 128 -19.98 10.48 8.27
CA LYS A 128 -20.42 10.91 6.95
C LYS A 128 -21.63 11.84 7.03
N GLU A 129 -22.63 11.51 7.82
CA GLU A 129 -23.81 12.35 8.07
C GLU A 129 -23.44 13.72 8.63
N GLN A 130 -22.44 13.79 9.50
CA GLN A 130 -21.90 15.03 10.07
C GLN A 130 -21.01 15.80 9.06
N GLY A 131 -20.72 15.24 7.88
CA GLY A 131 -19.87 15.85 6.87
C GLY A 131 -18.38 15.83 7.20
N ILE A 132 -17.97 15.18 8.30
CA ILE A 132 -16.57 15.04 8.72
C ILE A 132 -15.80 14.13 7.74
N ILE A 133 -16.47 13.13 7.18
CA ILE A 133 -15.93 12.35 6.06
C ILE A 133 -16.92 12.44 4.89
N LYS A 134 -16.40 12.51 3.68
CA LYS A 134 -17.26 12.58 2.48
C LYS A 134 -17.64 11.18 1.98
N HIS A 135 -16.69 10.23 2.02
CA HIS A 135 -16.85 8.88 1.51
C HIS A 135 -16.31 7.82 2.47
N ILE A 136 -17.03 6.71 2.53
CA ILE A 136 -16.65 5.55 3.36
C ILE A 136 -15.85 4.57 2.53
N GLY A 137 -14.62 4.31 2.97
CA GLY A 137 -13.72 3.35 2.35
C GLY A 137 -13.31 2.20 3.26
N ILE A 138 -12.69 1.21 2.66
CA ILE A 138 -12.15 0.05 3.38
C ILE A 138 -10.87 -0.44 2.72
N THR A 139 -9.94 -0.94 3.53
CA THR A 139 -8.70 -1.56 3.03
C THR A 139 -8.58 -2.99 3.52
N ALA A 140 -8.17 -3.88 2.65
CA ALA A 140 -7.95 -5.28 2.97
C ALA A 140 -6.66 -5.81 2.34
N HIS A 141 -6.17 -6.94 2.85
CA HIS A 141 -5.10 -7.72 2.26
C HIS A 141 -5.52 -9.18 2.05
N ASN A 142 -6.61 -9.59 2.67
CA ASN A 142 -7.24 -10.87 2.41
C ASN A 142 -8.23 -10.70 1.25
N ILE A 143 -8.07 -11.49 0.20
CA ILE A 143 -8.86 -11.36 -1.02
C ILE A 143 -10.35 -11.69 -0.80
N GLU A 144 -10.65 -12.69 0.02
CA GLU A 144 -12.03 -13.08 0.29
C GLU A 144 -12.75 -12.00 1.13
N THR A 145 -12.06 -11.39 2.10
CA THR A 145 -12.57 -10.23 2.83
C THR A 145 -12.86 -9.06 1.89
N ALA A 146 -11.96 -8.79 0.93
CA ALA A 146 -12.17 -7.73 -0.06
C ALA A 146 -13.41 -7.98 -0.93
N PHE A 147 -13.59 -9.21 -1.43
CA PHE A 147 -14.80 -9.59 -2.17
C PHE A 147 -16.06 -9.38 -1.34
N GLN A 148 -16.08 -9.84 -0.09
CA GLN A 148 -17.23 -9.65 0.82
C GLN A 148 -17.57 -8.17 1.01
N CYS A 149 -16.55 -7.30 1.18
CA CYS A 149 -16.74 -5.88 1.35
C CYS A 149 -17.34 -5.22 0.10
N VAL A 150 -16.83 -5.55 -1.09
CA VAL A 150 -17.33 -5.00 -2.35
C VAL A 150 -18.76 -5.48 -2.64
N GLN A 151 -19.03 -6.78 -2.41
CA GLN A 151 -20.35 -7.38 -2.60
C GLN A 151 -21.41 -6.85 -1.63
N SER A 152 -21.00 -6.39 -0.44
CA SER A 152 -21.91 -5.84 0.56
C SER A 152 -22.63 -4.55 0.09
N GLY A 153 -22.02 -3.82 -0.87
CA GLY A 153 -22.53 -2.52 -1.34
C GLY A 153 -22.33 -1.36 -0.36
N LEU A 154 -21.77 -1.63 0.85
CA LEU A 154 -21.66 -0.67 1.95
C LEU A 154 -20.53 0.36 1.75
N TYR A 155 -19.47 -0.01 1.01
CA TYR A 155 -18.27 0.80 0.85
C TYR A 155 -18.23 1.48 -0.51
N GLU A 156 -17.70 2.70 -0.54
CA GLU A 156 -17.57 3.51 -1.76
C GLU A 156 -16.22 3.31 -2.41
N THR A 157 -15.20 2.96 -1.61
CA THR A 157 -13.86 2.61 -2.10
C THR A 157 -13.34 1.32 -1.47
N MET A 158 -12.58 0.57 -2.25
CA MET A 158 -11.80 -0.61 -1.83
C MET A 158 -10.32 -0.35 -2.12
N GLN A 159 -9.48 -0.38 -1.09
CA GLN A 159 -8.04 -0.31 -1.27
C GLN A 159 -7.42 -1.69 -1.07
N PHE A 160 -6.74 -2.18 -2.10
CA PHE A 160 -6.16 -3.51 -2.13
C PHE A 160 -4.79 -3.53 -2.83
N PRO A 161 -3.85 -4.45 -2.48
CA PRO A 161 -2.60 -4.60 -3.23
C PRO A 161 -2.86 -4.98 -4.68
N PHE A 162 -2.31 -4.20 -5.63
CA PHE A 162 -2.46 -4.49 -7.04
C PHE A 162 -1.24 -4.01 -7.84
N SER A 163 -0.66 -4.92 -8.62
CA SER A 163 0.49 -4.68 -9.49
C SER A 163 0.47 -5.67 -10.65
N TYR A 164 1.42 -5.61 -11.56
CA TYR A 164 1.50 -6.63 -12.61
C TYR A 164 1.90 -8.04 -12.11
N LEU A 165 2.19 -8.19 -10.81
CA LEU A 165 2.39 -9.50 -10.15
C LEU A 165 1.11 -10.04 -9.49
N CYS A 166 -0.03 -9.43 -9.75
CA CYS A 166 -1.31 -9.89 -9.24
C CYS A 166 -1.75 -11.21 -9.91
N SER A 167 -2.54 -11.99 -9.21
CA SER A 167 -3.21 -13.17 -9.74
C SER A 167 -4.52 -12.81 -10.45
N GLU A 168 -5.17 -13.78 -11.06
CA GLU A 168 -6.50 -13.61 -11.66
C GLU A 168 -7.54 -13.17 -10.64
N ARG A 169 -7.43 -13.63 -9.38
CA ARG A 169 -8.36 -13.25 -8.31
C ARG A 169 -8.33 -11.74 -8.00
N GLU A 170 -7.16 -11.11 -8.01
CA GLU A 170 -7.09 -9.65 -7.84
C GLU A 170 -7.66 -8.92 -9.05
N ILE A 171 -7.50 -9.46 -10.26
CA ILE A 171 -8.13 -8.90 -11.47
C ILE A 171 -9.66 -9.02 -11.40
N GLU A 172 -10.19 -10.16 -10.95
CA GLU A 172 -11.63 -10.33 -10.70
C GLU A 172 -12.15 -9.30 -9.70
N LEU A 173 -11.40 -9.03 -8.60
CA LEU A 173 -11.78 -8.00 -7.63
C LEU A 173 -11.85 -6.60 -8.27
N VAL A 174 -10.89 -6.23 -9.11
CA VAL A 174 -10.89 -4.96 -9.85
C VAL A 174 -12.12 -4.86 -10.76
N ASN A 175 -12.47 -5.95 -11.46
CA ASN A 175 -13.64 -6.01 -12.33
C ASN A 175 -14.94 -5.92 -11.53
N LEU A 176 -15.02 -6.60 -10.39
CA LEU A 176 -16.17 -6.51 -9.50
C LEU A 176 -16.35 -5.08 -8.95
N CYS A 177 -15.25 -4.41 -8.58
CA CYS A 177 -15.31 -3.00 -8.17
C CYS A 177 -15.85 -2.11 -9.29
N LYS A 178 -15.45 -2.35 -10.54
CA LYS A 178 -15.99 -1.64 -11.71
C LYS A 178 -17.48 -1.89 -11.88
N GLU A 179 -17.90 -3.15 -11.83
CA GLU A 179 -19.33 -3.54 -11.94
C GLU A 179 -20.19 -2.88 -10.86
N LYS A 180 -19.71 -2.88 -9.62
CA LYS A 180 -20.43 -2.32 -8.45
C LYS A 180 -20.24 -0.80 -8.28
N ASN A 181 -19.53 -0.15 -9.20
CA ASN A 181 -19.17 1.27 -9.11
C ASN A 181 -18.47 1.63 -7.79
N VAL A 182 -17.59 0.76 -7.29
CA VAL A 182 -16.73 0.98 -6.13
C VAL A 182 -15.37 1.45 -6.63
N GLY A 183 -14.86 2.57 -6.10
CA GLY A 183 -13.53 3.07 -6.46
C GLY A 183 -12.43 2.11 -6.01
N PHE A 184 -11.56 1.67 -6.91
CA PHE A 184 -10.44 0.80 -6.57
C PHE A 184 -9.16 1.60 -6.40
N ILE A 185 -8.60 1.59 -5.18
CA ILE A 185 -7.31 2.22 -4.87
C ILE A 185 -6.24 1.13 -4.82
N ALA A 186 -5.30 1.18 -5.78
CA ALA A 186 -4.23 0.18 -5.89
C ALA A 186 -3.04 0.57 -5.01
N MET A 187 -2.88 -0.10 -3.87
CA MET A 187 -1.68 0.01 -3.05
C MET A 187 -0.62 -1.01 -3.49
N LYS A 188 0.65 -0.74 -3.15
CA LYS A 188 1.78 -1.62 -3.44
C LYS A 188 1.98 -1.90 -4.93
N GLY A 189 1.75 -0.92 -5.79
CA GLY A 189 1.94 -1.03 -7.25
C GLY A 189 3.34 -1.48 -7.67
N LEU A 190 4.36 -1.25 -6.82
CA LEU A 190 5.72 -1.77 -6.98
C LEU A 190 6.00 -3.04 -6.15
N ALA A 191 4.97 -3.77 -5.73
CA ALA A 191 5.08 -5.02 -4.96
C ALA A 191 6.04 -4.92 -3.74
N GLY A 192 6.05 -3.76 -3.07
CA GLY A 192 6.93 -3.50 -1.92
C GLY A 192 8.41 -3.42 -2.29
N GLY A 193 8.75 -2.97 -3.49
CA GLY A 193 10.10 -2.79 -4.00
C GLY A 193 10.66 -4.00 -4.78
N LEU A 194 9.83 -4.97 -5.14
CA LEU A 194 10.22 -6.06 -6.03
C LEU A 194 10.13 -5.66 -7.52
N ILE A 195 9.28 -4.73 -7.84
CA ILE A 195 9.14 -4.15 -9.17
C ILE A 195 9.98 -2.88 -9.23
N HIS A 196 10.94 -2.84 -10.16
CA HIS A 196 11.85 -1.70 -10.35
C HIS A 196 11.53 -0.88 -11.60
N ASN A 197 10.77 -1.42 -12.53
CA ASN A 197 10.39 -0.72 -13.76
C ASN A 197 9.07 0.03 -13.55
N SER A 198 9.18 1.32 -13.21
CA SER A 198 8.02 2.22 -13.00
C SER A 198 7.17 2.36 -14.25
N LYS A 199 7.82 2.42 -15.43
CA LYS A 199 7.14 2.51 -16.74
C LYS A 199 6.25 1.29 -16.97
N ALA A 200 6.75 0.08 -16.72
CA ALA A 200 5.97 -1.14 -16.84
C ALA A 200 4.84 -1.21 -15.79
N ALA A 201 5.09 -0.77 -14.55
CA ALA A 201 4.09 -0.72 -13.50
C ALA A 201 2.95 0.25 -13.85
N MET A 202 3.27 1.47 -14.31
CA MET A 202 2.30 2.46 -14.74
C MET A 202 1.51 1.96 -15.96
N ALA A 203 2.18 1.44 -16.99
CA ALA A 203 1.54 0.93 -18.19
C ALA A 203 0.54 -0.18 -17.89
N TYR A 204 0.91 -1.11 -16.99
CA TYR A 204 0.02 -2.21 -16.60
C TYR A 204 -1.23 -1.72 -15.86
N ILE A 205 -1.06 -0.87 -14.84
CA ILE A 205 -2.20 -0.38 -14.05
C ILE A 205 -3.09 0.53 -14.90
N SER A 206 -2.51 1.29 -15.80
CA SER A 206 -3.22 2.25 -16.65
C SER A 206 -4.19 1.64 -17.65
N LYS A 207 -4.14 0.32 -17.89
CA LYS A 207 -5.15 -0.37 -18.71
C LYS A 207 -6.51 -0.47 -18.01
N TYR A 208 -6.55 -0.30 -16.67
CA TYR A 208 -7.78 -0.36 -15.87
C TYR A 208 -8.27 1.07 -15.60
N ASP A 209 -9.38 1.44 -16.18
CA ASP A 209 -9.95 2.80 -16.11
C ASP A 209 -10.61 3.14 -14.77
N ASN A 210 -10.79 2.15 -13.88
CA ASN A 210 -11.37 2.27 -12.55
C ASN A 210 -10.35 2.10 -11.41
N VAL A 211 -9.04 2.05 -11.73
CA VAL A 211 -7.97 1.83 -10.76
C VAL A 211 -7.15 3.09 -10.55
N LEU A 212 -7.07 3.55 -9.29
CA LEU A 212 -6.20 4.65 -8.86
C LEU A 212 -4.96 4.11 -8.16
N PRO A 213 -3.77 4.10 -8.77
CA PRO A 213 -2.55 3.72 -8.08
C PRO A 213 -2.10 4.82 -7.10
N ILE A 214 -1.70 4.41 -5.90
CA ILE A 214 -1.03 5.25 -4.92
C ILE A 214 0.43 4.82 -4.80
N TRP A 215 1.33 5.64 -5.33
CA TRP A 215 2.76 5.34 -5.36
C TRP A 215 3.44 5.78 -4.07
N GLY A 216 4.17 4.86 -3.45
CA GLY A 216 4.96 5.18 -2.27
C GLY A 216 6.20 5.99 -2.64
N ILE A 217 6.27 7.25 -2.21
CA ILE A 217 7.33 8.20 -2.57
C ILE A 217 7.98 8.75 -1.30
N GLN A 218 9.32 8.77 -1.27
CA GLN A 218 10.09 9.37 -0.16
C GLN A 218 11.27 10.23 -0.64
N LYS A 219 11.56 10.25 -1.96
CA LYS A 219 12.66 11.03 -2.55
C LYS A 219 12.15 11.87 -3.70
N MET A 220 12.73 13.05 -3.87
CA MET A 220 12.40 13.91 -5.01
C MET A 220 12.66 13.20 -6.36
N SER A 221 13.73 12.42 -6.47
CA SER A 221 14.03 11.65 -7.70
C SER A 221 12.96 10.61 -8.04
N GLU A 222 12.39 9.95 -7.02
CA GLU A 222 11.27 9.02 -7.20
C GLU A 222 10.02 9.76 -7.67
N LEU A 223 9.73 10.93 -7.07
CA LEU A 223 8.60 11.76 -7.47
C LEU A 223 8.73 12.21 -8.94
N GLU A 224 9.88 12.76 -9.33
CA GLU A 224 10.08 13.25 -10.70
C GLU A 224 9.93 12.13 -11.75
N GLU A 225 10.24 10.90 -11.40
CA GLU A 225 9.99 9.74 -12.26
C GLU A 225 8.48 9.54 -12.51
N TRP A 226 7.66 9.63 -11.46
CA TRP A 226 6.20 9.52 -11.58
C TRP A 226 5.58 10.73 -12.26
N LEU A 227 6.12 11.94 -12.05
CA LEU A 227 5.62 13.17 -12.68
C LEU A 227 5.82 13.17 -14.20
N LYS A 228 6.90 12.56 -14.72
CA LYS A 228 7.07 12.39 -16.18
C LYS A 228 5.88 11.68 -16.82
N PHE A 229 5.23 10.78 -16.11
CA PHE A 229 4.07 10.06 -16.62
C PHE A 229 2.77 10.89 -16.58
N MET A 230 2.77 12.07 -15.98
CA MET A 230 1.66 13.02 -16.08
C MET A 230 1.53 13.57 -17.52
N ASP A 231 2.65 13.85 -18.15
CA ASP A 231 2.71 14.38 -19.51
C ASP A 231 2.66 13.25 -20.55
N GLU A 232 3.50 12.25 -20.37
CA GLU A 232 3.64 11.11 -21.29
C GLU A 232 3.32 9.80 -20.57
N LYS A 233 2.04 9.43 -20.60
CA LYS A 233 1.55 8.21 -19.98
C LYS A 233 2.09 6.97 -20.71
N PRO A 234 2.79 6.05 -20.02
CA PRO A 234 3.22 4.80 -20.61
C PRO A 234 2.05 3.94 -21.10
N VAL A 235 2.21 3.39 -22.30
CA VAL A 235 1.24 2.48 -22.92
C VAL A 235 1.77 1.04 -22.86
N LEU A 236 0.90 0.10 -22.53
CA LEU A 236 1.23 -1.31 -22.54
C LEU A 236 1.36 -1.78 -24.00
N ASN A 237 2.61 -1.89 -24.46
CA ASN A 237 2.97 -2.41 -25.78
C ASN A 237 3.58 -3.82 -25.65
N ASP A 238 3.97 -4.41 -26.78
CA ASP A 238 4.52 -5.78 -26.80
C ASP A 238 5.83 -5.87 -25.99
N GLU A 239 6.73 -4.92 -26.10
CA GLU A 239 7.99 -4.86 -25.34
C GLU A 239 7.75 -4.87 -23.83
N ILE A 240 6.85 -4.01 -23.35
CA ILE A 240 6.51 -3.95 -21.91
C ILE A 240 5.77 -5.23 -21.49
N SER A 241 4.93 -5.78 -22.35
CA SER A 241 4.21 -7.02 -22.07
C SER A 241 5.17 -8.22 -21.92
N GLU A 242 6.14 -8.35 -22.83
CA GLU A 242 7.18 -9.37 -22.74
C GLU A 242 8.05 -9.20 -21.49
N TYR A 243 8.42 -7.96 -21.16
CA TYR A 243 9.13 -7.65 -19.93
C TYR A 243 8.32 -8.11 -18.70
N ILE A 244 7.04 -7.77 -18.61
CA ILE A 244 6.16 -8.17 -17.50
C ILE A 244 6.06 -9.69 -17.41
N GLU A 245 5.89 -10.40 -18.52
CA GLU A 245 5.79 -11.86 -18.52
C GLU A 245 7.10 -12.53 -18.08
N LYS A 246 8.26 -11.96 -18.43
CA LYS A 246 9.54 -12.42 -17.91
C LYS A 246 9.62 -12.22 -16.40
N GLU A 247 9.30 -11.02 -15.90
CA GLU A 247 9.26 -10.69 -14.47
C GLU A 247 8.31 -11.63 -13.70
N ARG A 248 7.14 -11.90 -14.24
CA ARG A 248 6.16 -12.84 -13.65
C ARG A 248 6.75 -14.23 -13.50
N LYS A 249 7.44 -14.74 -14.53
CA LYS A 249 8.10 -16.06 -14.48
C LYS A 249 9.21 -16.13 -13.44
N GLU A 250 10.00 -15.06 -13.29
CA GLU A 250 11.07 -14.97 -12.29
C GLU A 250 10.54 -14.87 -10.86
N LEU A 251 9.35 -14.27 -10.68
CA LEU A 251 8.69 -14.07 -9.39
C LEU A 251 7.53 -15.03 -9.14
N VAL A 252 7.49 -16.16 -9.87
CA VAL A 252 6.52 -17.24 -9.64
C VAL A 252 6.74 -17.89 -8.30
N GLY A 253 5.65 -18.15 -7.58
CA GLY A 253 5.63 -18.91 -6.34
C GLY A 253 5.36 -18.05 -5.11
N ASP A 254 5.55 -18.70 -3.98
CA ASP A 254 5.30 -18.09 -2.68
C ASP A 254 6.39 -17.08 -2.32
N PHE A 255 6.04 -15.81 -2.28
CA PHE A 255 6.93 -14.76 -1.80
C PHE A 255 6.21 -13.76 -0.90
N CYS A 256 6.95 -13.22 0.06
CA CYS A 256 6.43 -12.22 0.99
C CYS A 256 6.22 -10.86 0.30
N ARG A 257 5.01 -10.31 0.42
CA ARG A 257 4.66 -8.97 -0.10
C ARG A 257 4.97 -7.82 0.87
N GLY A 258 5.70 -8.12 1.97
CA GLY A 258 6.20 -7.12 2.92
C GLY A 258 5.12 -6.38 3.71
N CYS A 259 3.93 -6.95 3.90
CA CYS A 259 2.80 -6.26 4.55
C CYS A 259 2.95 -6.08 6.07
N GLY A 260 3.75 -6.95 6.74
CA GLY A 260 4.04 -6.83 8.17
C GLY A 260 3.00 -7.41 9.14
N TYR A 261 1.89 -8.02 8.66
CA TYR A 261 0.86 -8.59 9.57
C TYR A 261 1.35 -9.72 10.46
N CYS A 262 2.38 -10.43 10.02
CA CYS A 262 3.06 -11.45 10.80
C CYS A 262 3.82 -10.91 12.02
N MET A 263 4.00 -9.59 12.09
CA MET A 263 4.73 -8.94 13.19
C MET A 263 3.81 -8.64 14.39
N PRO A 264 4.37 -8.44 15.62
CA PRO A 264 5.76 -8.71 15.97
C PRO A 264 6.05 -10.20 16.12
N CYS A 265 7.29 -10.61 15.84
CA CYS A 265 7.77 -11.94 16.15
C CYS A 265 8.20 -12.01 17.63
N PRO A 266 7.84 -13.05 18.41
CA PRO A 266 8.25 -13.18 19.81
C PRO A 266 9.77 -13.30 19.99
N LYS A 267 10.50 -13.68 18.94
CA LYS A 267 11.97 -13.72 18.91
C LYS A 267 12.62 -12.50 18.25
N GLY A 268 11.85 -11.45 17.95
CA GLY A 268 12.36 -10.21 17.39
C GLY A 268 12.81 -10.32 15.93
N ILE A 269 12.44 -11.38 15.19
CA ILE A 269 12.75 -11.53 13.75
C ILE A 269 11.94 -10.51 12.97
N LYS A 270 12.56 -9.70 12.13
CA LYS A 270 11.89 -8.79 11.20
C LYS A 270 11.39 -9.58 9.97
N ILE A 271 10.36 -10.38 10.19
CA ILE A 271 9.85 -11.36 9.23
C ILE A 271 9.60 -10.75 7.86
N ASN A 272 8.89 -9.64 7.81
CA ASN A 272 8.50 -8.94 6.57
C ASN A 272 9.68 -8.47 5.70
N ASN A 273 10.88 -8.36 6.28
CA ASN A 273 12.11 -8.07 5.55
C ASN A 273 12.85 -9.36 5.20
N CYS A 274 13.05 -10.22 6.20
CA CYS A 274 13.87 -11.43 6.07
C CYS A 274 13.27 -12.46 5.10
N GLU A 275 11.93 -12.61 5.09
CA GLU A 275 11.21 -13.61 4.29
C GLU A 275 11.28 -13.39 2.77
N ARG A 276 11.77 -12.24 2.33
CA ARG A 276 11.92 -11.89 0.90
C ARG A 276 13.34 -11.53 0.50
N MET A 277 14.30 -11.78 1.39
CA MET A 277 15.68 -11.35 1.22
C MET A 277 16.34 -11.90 -0.06
N SER A 278 16.09 -13.14 -0.42
CA SER A 278 16.59 -13.75 -1.65
C SER A 278 16.21 -12.97 -2.92
N LEU A 279 14.98 -12.45 -2.94
CA LEU A 279 14.51 -11.62 -4.05
C LEU A 279 15.14 -10.23 -4.02
N MET A 280 15.25 -9.62 -2.83
CA MET A 280 15.86 -8.29 -2.67
C MET A 280 17.34 -8.28 -3.07
N LEU A 281 18.09 -9.31 -2.71
CA LEU A 281 19.49 -9.47 -3.11
C LEU A 281 19.70 -9.52 -4.63
N ARG A 282 18.75 -10.04 -5.38
CA ARG A 282 18.82 -10.21 -6.84
C ARG A 282 18.24 -9.05 -7.64
N ARG A 283 17.48 -8.17 -6.97
CA ARG A 283 16.69 -7.12 -7.64
C ARG A 283 17.05 -5.69 -7.24
N ALA A 284 17.72 -5.51 -6.12
CA ALA A 284 18.23 -4.20 -5.67
C ALA A 284 19.75 -4.25 -5.61
N PRO A 285 20.45 -3.11 -5.54
CA PRO A 285 21.87 -3.12 -5.24
C PRO A 285 22.14 -3.95 -3.98
N SER A 286 22.73 -5.12 -4.14
CA SER A 286 22.89 -6.12 -3.07
C SER A 286 23.63 -5.58 -1.85
N LYS A 287 24.55 -4.63 -2.06
CA LYS A 287 25.33 -3.97 -0.99
C LYS A 287 24.45 -3.39 0.13
N ALA A 288 23.24 -2.90 -0.19
CA ALA A 288 22.31 -2.37 0.80
C ALA A 288 21.77 -3.44 1.75
N TRP A 289 21.77 -4.69 1.32
CA TRP A 289 21.23 -5.85 2.03
C TRP A 289 22.32 -6.75 2.65
N LEU A 290 23.61 -6.42 2.46
CA LEU A 290 24.76 -7.16 2.97
C LEU A 290 25.49 -6.42 4.10
N THR A 291 24.91 -5.36 4.64
CA THR A 291 25.45 -4.60 5.78
C THR A 291 25.49 -5.46 7.05
N GLU A 292 26.39 -5.15 7.99
CA GLU A 292 26.48 -5.87 9.27
C GLU A 292 25.14 -5.92 10.02
N ASP A 293 24.38 -4.83 10.00
CA ASP A 293 23.08 -4.78 10.67
C ASP A 293 22.07 -5.72 10.00
N MET A 294 22.05 -5.80 8.67
CA MET A 294 21.19 -6.72 7.96
C MET A 294 21.63 -8.18 8.17
N GLN A 295 22.93 -8.45 8.25
CA GLN A 295 23.42 -9.78 8.61
C GLN A 295 22.93 -10.20 10.00
N LYS A 296 23.04 -9.32 11.00
CA LYS A 296 22.49 -9.57 12.35
C LYS A 296 20.99 -9.86 12.32
N GLU A 297 20.24 -9.09 11.53
CA GLU A 297 18.78 -9.31 11.38
C GLU A 297 18.46 -10.66 10.73
N MET A 298 19.21 -11.05 9.69
CA MET A 298 19.01 -12.34 9.01
C MET A 298 19.39 -13.52 9.92
N MET A 299 20.49 -13.42 10.68
CA MET A 299 20.92 -14.49 11.60
C MET A 299 19.93 -14.73 12.74
N LYS A 300 19.11 -13.72 13.15
CA LYS A 300 18.03 -13.94 14.12
C LYS A 300 17.01 -15.00 13.71
N ILE A 301 16.96 -15.35 12.41
CA ILE A 301 16.09 -16.44 11.94
C ILE A 301 16.44 -17.78 12.62
N GLU A 302 17.69 -17.97 13.03
CA GLU A 302 18.15 -19.18 13.76
C GLU A 302 17.44 -19.34 15.12
N ASP A 303 17.01 -18.21 15.74
CA ASP A 303 16.27 -18.21 17.01
C ASP A 303 14.79 -18.59 16.83
N CYS A 304 14.36 -18.91 15.60
CA CYS A 304 12.97 -19.23 15.31
C CYS A 304 12.51 -20.51 16.04
N ILE A 305 11.58 -20.35 16.98
CA ILE A 305 10.99 -21.47 17.74
C ILE A 305 9.86 -22.21 17.02
N ASN A 306 9.64 -21.89 15.76
CA ASN A 306 8.61 -22.49 14.89
C ASN A 306 7.19 -22.46 15.49
N CYS A 307 6.84 -21.41 16.23
CA CYS A 307 5.53 -21.27 16.91
C CYS A 307 4.33 -21.11 15.97
N GLY A 308 4.56 -20.90 14.67
CA GLY A 308 3.50 -20.78 13.65
C GLY A 308 2.70 -19.47 13.66
N GLN A 309 2.91 -18.56 14.63
CA GLN A 309 2.16 -17.30 14.73
C GLN A 309 2.21 -16.47 13.45
N CYS A 310 3.37 -16.38 12.79
CA CYS A 310 3.54 -15.65 11.53
C CYS A 310 2.75 -16.27 10.39
N LYS A 311 2.72 -17.61 10.30
CA LYS A 311 1.95 -18.34 9.29
C LYS A 311 0.45 -18.12 9.48
N SER A 312 -0.06 -18.19 10.72
CA SER A 312 -1.48 -17.98 11.02
C SER A 312 -1.96 -16.54 10.73
N LYS A 313 -1.07 -15.55 10.84
CA LYS A 313 -1.37 -14.14 10.57
C LYS A 313 -1.15 -13.73 9.11
N CYS A 314 -0.57 -14.59 8.27
CA CYS A 314 -0.26 -14.24 6.90
C CYS A 314 -1.54 -14.22 6.03
N PRO A 315 -1.95 -13.06 5.47
CA PRO A 315 -3.14 -12.97 4.64
C PRO A 315 -2.98 -13.71 3.29
N TYR A 316 -1.74 -13.98 2.91
CA TYR A 316 -1.40 -14.72 1.68
C TYR A 316 -1.17 -16.22 1.92
N LYS A 317 -1.44 -16.71 3.12
CA LYS A 317 -1.30 -18.13 3.54
C LYS A 317 0.09 -18.73 3.31
N LEU A 318 1.13 -17.88 3.34
CA LEU A 318 2.52 -18.31 3.14
C LEU A 318 2.99 -19.22 4.29
N ASP A 319 3.81 -20.22 3.96
CA ASP A 319 4.58 -20.96 4.97
C ASP A 319 5.80 -20.13 5.42
N THR A 320 5.51 -19.07 6.19
CA THR A 320 6.50 -18.10 6.66
C THR A 320 7.71 -18.73 7.34
N PRO A 321 7.58 -19.72 8.26
CA PRO A 321 8.75 -20.36 8.85
C PRO A 321 9.64 -21.09 7.83
N ALA A 322 9.04 -21.72 6.83
CA ALA A 322 9.79 -22.39 5.76
C ALA A 322 10.49 -21.39 4.85
N LEU A 323 9.80 -20.32 4.47
CA LEU A 323 10.36 -19.24 3.64
C LEU A 323 11.51 -18.50 4.35
N LEU A 324 11.40 -18.24 5.65
CA LEU A 324 12.49 -17.64 6.44
C LEU A 324 13.75 -18.51 6.40
N ARG A 325 13.63 -19.81 6.63
CA ARG A 325 14.78 -20.74 6.57
C ARG A 325 15.42 -20.78 5.19
N LYS A 326 14.59 -20.88 4.14
CA LYS A 326 15.08 -20.85 2.75
C LYS A 326 15.83 -19.56 2.42
N ASN A 327 15.30 -18.41 2.85
CA ASN A 327 15.95 -17.11 2.65
C ASN A 327 17.27 -17.00 3.43
N LEU A 328 17.33 -17.53 4.67
CA LEU A 328 18.57 -17.54 5.46
C LEU A 328 19.66 -18.42 4.82
N GLU A 329 19.29 -19.60 4.33
CA GLU A 329 20.24 -20.49 3.63
C GLU A 329 20.81 -19.81 2.38
N ASP A 330 19.98 -19.22 1.55
CA ASP A 330 20.40 -18.47 0.37
C ASP A 330 21.27 -17.26 0.74
N TYR A 331 20.90 -16.52 1.79
CA TYR A 331 21.67 -15.39 2.30
C TYR A 331 23.08 -15.78 2.74
N LYS A 332 23.22 -16.91 3.45
CA LYS A 332 24.51 -17.45 3.84
C LYS A 332 25.39 -17.84 2.65
N LYS A 333 24.81 -18.43 1.60
CA LYS A 333 25.53 -18.75 0.35
C LYS A 333 26.03 -17.49 -0.36
N VAL A 334 25.24 -16.41 -0.36
CA VAL A 334 25.67 -15.11 -0.91
C VAL A 334 26.83 -14.53 -0.10
N LEU A 335 26.77 -14.56 1.25
CA LEU A 335 27.86 -14.08 2.11
C LEU A 335 29.13 -14.89 1.93
N ALA A 336 29.03 -16.20 1.70
CA ALA A 336 30.17 -17.07 1.43
C ALA A 336 30.75 -16.89 0.02
N GLY A 337 30.11 -16.09 -0.84
CA GLY A 337 30.53 -15.90 -2.23
C GLY A 337 30.17 -17.07 -3.17
N GLU A 338 29.40 -18.05 -2.69
CA GLU A 338 28.97 -19.20 -3.47
C GLU A 338 27.90 -18.81 -4.51
N VAL A 339 27.11 -17.78 -4.21
CA VAL A 339 26.10 -17.20 -5.08
C VAL A 339 26.46 -15.74 -5.36
N LYS A 340 26.66 -15.41 -6.63
CA LYS A 340 26.91 -14.02 -7.06
C LYS A 340 25.59 -13.27 -7.19
N VAL A 341 25.51 -12.07 -6.62
CA VAL A 341 24.41 -11.11 -6.73
C VAL A 341 24.93 -9.76 -7.22
N GLN A 342 24.07 -8.92 -7.77
CA GLN A 342 24.44 -7.63 -8.37
C GLN A 342 24.76 -6.56 -7.32
#